data_18976d9b63da6c58adcf94c2a30fea32
#
_entry.id   18976d9b63da6c58adcf94c2a30fea32
#
_cell.length_a   1.000
_cell.length_b   1.000
_cell.length_c   1.000
_cell.angle_alpha   90.00
_cell.angle_beta   90.00
_cell.angle_gamma   90.00
#
_symmetry.space_group_name_H-M   'P 1'
#
loop_
_entity.id
_entity.type
_entity.pdbx_description
1 polymer ?
#
loop_
_entity_poly.entity_id
_entity_poly.type
_entity_poly.pdbx_seq_one_letter_code
_entity_poly.pdbx_strand_id
1 'polypeptide(L)'
;MSPPTDSLPIDLDLLSNAELKRLVVKQWEDLADLHRVVAALRDEIARLKGGPPRPNIKPSGMEQATDPKPPPGGERRTRGDTRSKLSIDEERIVKVAAPPGARFKGTTSFLVQDLVIRRHVVNFRRERWLTADGRMLTAPLPAGIDGHFGPELRRFVLAQYHQGQTTAPRLVTLLRTLGILISKREVVRLLNNGHDGFHAEARDVLRAGLTNAAWITVDDTGARHQAKNGFCTQIGNDHFTWFGTTGSKSRLNFLSLLRAGHGDYVVNAAALAYMRERALAGHVIARLAEHPDRCFADQAAWNAHLEKLAIAAPAPVLIATEGALWGSVQAHGFLRDAVIISDDAGQFNVGQHGLCWVHTERLVHKLDTFTDQNRAAQSTVRTEIWQLYRDLKAYRCAPSEQHKALLAAEFDRIFTGKTGFVTLDRLLARLNANKPELLKVLDRPEIPLHTNGTENDIRCHVTRRKVSGGTRSDLGRDCRDVFLTLFKTCAKLGISFWDYLGARLKIPGSAVIPPLPELILARARPP
;
A
#
# COMPACT_ATOMS: atom_id res chain seq x y z
N MET A 1 -6.45 16.89 -46.53
CA MET A 1 -6.35 17.98 -45.55
C MET A 1 -4.87 18.27 -45.35
N SER A 2 -4.42 19.48 -45.70
CA SER A 2 -3.03 19.91 -45.51
C SER A 2 -2.70 19.93 -44.00
N PRO A 3 -1.46 19.62 -43.59
CA PRO A 3 -1.07 19.73 -42.19
C PRO A 3 -1.18 21.18 -41.71
N PRO A 4 -1.53 21.39 -40.43
CA PRO A 4 -1.59 22.73 -39.90
C PRO A 4 -0.20 23.38 -39.93
N THR A 5 -0.12 24.60 -40.37
CA THR A 5 1.10 25.43 -40.36
C THR A 5 1.58 25.63 -38.93
N ASP A 6 2.87 25.39 -38.70
CA ASP A 6 3.55 25.43 -37.40
C ASP A 6 3.68 26.84 -36.75
N SER A 7 2.94 27.84 -37.22
CA SER A 7 2.94 29.19 -36.62
C SER A 7 1.64 29.43 -35.86
N LEU A 8 1.75 29.85 -34.61
CA LEU A 8 0.62 30.38 -33.86
C LEU A 8 0.02 31.59 -34.63
N PRO A 9 -1.29 31.61 -34.93
CA PRO A 9 -1.94 32.65 -35.71
C PRO A 9 -2.10 34.00 -34.98
N ILE A 10 -1.60 34.09 -33.74
CA ILE A 10 -1.76 35.26 -32.87
C ILE A 10 -0.41 35.55 -32.21
N ASP A 11 0.03 36.80 -32.30
CA ASP A 11 1.18 37.29 -31.54
C ASP A 11 0.79 37.40 -30.05
N LEU A 12 1.28 36.47 -29.24
CA LEU A 12 0.92 36.37 -27.81
C LEU A 12 1.43 37.56 -26.98
N ASP A 13 2.49 38.24 -27.46
CA ASP A 13 3.08 39.37 -26.76
C ASP A 13 2.23 40.64 -26.86
N LEU A 14 1.29 40.68 -27.79
CA LEU A 14 0.35 41.81 -27.98
C LEU A 14 -0.94 41.66 -27.17
N LEU A 15 -1.16 40.53 -26.50
CA LEU A 15 -2.39 40.26 -25.76
C LEU A 15 -2.32 40.79 -24.32
N SER A 16 -3.39 41.41 -23.87
CA SER A 16 -3.56 41.79 -22.48
C SER A 16 -3.67 40.53 -21.58
N ASN A 17 -3.35 40.68 -20.30
CA ASN A 17 -3.45 39.59 -19.31
C ASN A 17 -4.89 39.01 -19.20
N ALA A 18 -5.92 39.83 -19.48
CA ALA A 18 -7.32 39.38 -19.51
C ALA A 18 -7.61 38.51 -20.75
N GLU A 19 -7.06 38.85 -21.89
CA GLU A 19 -7.20 38.11 -23.14
C GLU A 19 -6.42 36.77 -23.07
N LEU A 20 -5.20 36.78 -22.52
CA LEU A 20 -4.43 35.58 -22.27
C LEU A 20 -5.18 34.61 -21.35
N LYS A 21 -5.79 35.10 -20.27
CA LYS A 21 -6.61 34.25 -19.37
C LYS A 21 -7.82 33.65 -20.08
N ARG A 22 -8.50 34.44 -20.93
CA ARG A 22 -9.62 33.93 -21.75
C ARG A 22 -9.16 32.87 -22.75
N LEU A 23 -8.02 33.08 -23.38
CA LEU A 23 -7.43 32.15 -24.32
C LEU A 23 -7.07 30.83 -23.62
N VAL A 24 -6.44 30.89 -22.43
CA VAL A 24 -6.11 29.71 -21.62
C VAL A 24 -7.36 28.95 -21.19
N VAL A 25 -8.40 29.64 -20.75
CA VAL A 25 -9.67 28.99 -20.38
C VAL A 25 -10.30 28.30 -21.59
N LYS A 26 -10.33 28.98 -22.75
CA LYS A 26 -10.84 28.41 -23.99
C LYS A 26 -10.04 27.19 -24.43
N GLN A 27 -8.71 27.26 -24.41
CA GLN A 27 -7.84 26.10 -24.72
C GLN A 27 -8.05 24.94 -23.77
N TRP A 28 -8.33 25.22 -22.50
CA TRP A 28 -8.67 24.20 -21.51
C TRP A 28 -10.00 23.50 -21.82
N GLU A 29 -11.01 24.24 -22.21
CA GLU A 29 -12.32 23.73 -22.63
C GLU A 29 -12.18 22.91 -23.92
N ASP A 30 -11.49 23.43 -24.94
CA ASP A 30 -11.21 22.73 -26.20
C ASP A 30 -10.45 21.42 -25.95
N LEU A 31 -9.47 21.40 -25.02
CA LEU A 31 -8.73 20.22 -24.64
C LEU A 31 -9.61 19.18 -23.92
N ALA A 32 -10.51 19.65 -23.05
CA ALA A 32 -11.46 18.79 -22.37
C ALA A 32 -12.47 18.15 -23.35
N ASP A 33 -12.89 18.89 -24.36
CA ASP A 33 -13.77 18.40 -25.42
C ASP A 33 -13.06 17.42 -26.33
N LEU A 34 -11.82 17.71 -26.72
CA LEU A 34 -10.98 16.79 -27.48
C LEU A 34 -10.76 15.46 -26.71
N HIS A 35 -10.52 15.53 -25.42
CA HIS A 35 -10.40 14.32 -24.57
C HIS A 35 -11.69 13.51 -24.57
N ARG A 36 -12.87 14.16 -24.54
CA ARG A 36 -14.18 13.48 -24.62
C ARG A 36 -14.37 12.78 -25.98
N VAL A 37 -14.03 13.46 -27.06
CA VAL A 37 -14.09 12.91 -28.42
C VAL A 37 -13.14 11.71 -28.57
N VAL A 38 -11.91 11.84 -28.11
CA VAL A 38 -10.92 10.73 -28.14
C VAL A 38 -11.41 9.53 -27.32
N ALA A 39 -12.01 9.75 -26.16
CA ALA A 39 -12.56 8.68 -25.35
C ALA A 39 -13.74 7.97 -26.08
N ALA A 40 -14.65 8.73 -26.67
CA ALA A 40 -15.77 8.19 -27.46
C ALA A 40 -15.29 7.39 -28.68
N LEU A 41 -14.29 7.91 -29.40
CA LEU A 41 -13.68 7.21 -30.55
C LEU A 41 -12.98 5.91 -30.11
N ARG A 42 -12.33 5.88 -28.96
CA ARG A 42 -11.71 4.67 -28.40
C ARG A 42 -12.77 3.62 -28.03
N ASP A 43 -13.86 4.02 -27.42
CA ASP A 43 -14.98 3.15 -27.10
C ASP A 43 -15.63 2.59 -28.36
N GLU A 44 -15.80 3.40 -29.39
CA GLU A 44 -16.33 2.96 -30.70
C GLU A 44 -15.36 2.00 -31.42
N ILE A 45 -14.07 2.28 -31.45
CA ILE A 45 -13.06 1.36 -31.98
C ILE A 45 -13.06 0.03 -31.23
N ALA A 46 -13.20 0.06 -29.91
CA ALA A 46 -13.31 -1.17 -29.10
C ALA A 46 -14.57 -1.96 -29.46
N ARG A 47 -15.71 -1.29 -29.67
CA ARG A 47 -16.96 -1.88 -30.12
C ARG A 47 -16.84 -2.51 -31.51
N LEU A 48 -16.26 -1.79 -32.47
CA LEU A 48 -16.05 -2.27 -33.84
C LEU A 48 -15.09 -3.46 -33.90
N LYS A 49 -14.14 -3.55 -32.96
CA LYS A 49 -13.23 -4.71 -32.82
C LYS A 49 -13.84 -5.87 -32.03
N GLY A 50 -15.12 -5.80 -31.63
CA GLY A 50 -15.79 -6.82 -30.83
C GLY A 50 -15.23 -6.99 -29.41
N GLY A 51 -14.48 -6.01 -28.92
CA GLY A 51 -13.90 -6.00 -27.57
C GLY A 51 -14.76 -5.21 -26.57
N PRO A 52 -14.60 -5.44 -25.26
CA PRO A 52 -15.25 -4.62 -24.24
C PRO A 52 -14.72 -3.17 -24.29
N PRO A 53 -15.54 -2.16 -23.97
CA PRO A 53 -15.16 -0.73 -24.04
C PRO A 53 -13.96 -0.35 -23.15
N ARG A 54 -13.62 -1.18 -22.18
CA ARG A 54 -12.37 -1.09 -21.40
C ARG A 54 -11.64 -2.43 -21.49
N PRO A 55 -10.41 -2.47 -22.03
CA PRO A 55 -9.65 -3.71 -22.09
C PRO A 55 -9.47 -4.27 -20.67
N ASN A 56 -9.91 -5.51 -20.48
CA ASN A 56 -9.68 -6.24 -19.23
C ASN A 56 -8.20 -6.66 -19.18
N ILE A 57 -7.34 -5.75 -18.73
CA ILE A 57 -5.91 -6.01 -18.63
C ILE A 57 -5.70 -6.95 -17.46
N LYS A 58 -5.41 -8.21 -17.76
CA LYS A 58 -4.96 -9.19 -16.75
C LYS A 58 -3.66 -8.69 -16.11
N PRO A 59 -3.41 -9.02 -14.83
CA PRO A 59 -2.10 -8.77 -14.22
C PRO A 59 -0.99 -9.30 -15.11
N SER A 60 0.12 -8.56 -15.21
CA SER A 60 1.29 -9.03 -15.97
C SER A 60 1.77 -10.35 -15.39
N GLY A 61 1.85 -11.39 -16.20
CA GLY A 61 2.45 -12.68 -15.84
C GLY A 61 3.98 -12.67 -15.87
N MET A 62 4.60 -11.52 -16.11
CA MET A 62 6.04 -11.38 -16.35
C MET A 62 6.87 -11.97 -15.21
N GLU A 63 6.51 -11.73 -13.96
CA GLU A 63 7.24 -12.25 -12.80
C GLU A 63 7.21 -13.78 -12.76
N GLN A 64 6.05 -14.40 -12.90
CA GLN A 64 5.90 -15.86 -12.89
C GLN A 64 6.46 -16.52 -14.15
N ALA A 65 6.30 -15.89 -15.31
CA ALA A 65 6.78 -16.43 -16.58
C ALA A 65 8.31 -16.38 -16.72
N THR A 66 8.98 -15.55 -15.94
CA THR A 66 10.44 -15.40 -15.92
C THR A 66 11.11 -16.15 -14.78
N ASP A 67 10.35 -16.84 -13.90
CA ASP A 67 10.93 -17.70 -12.88
C ASP A 67 11.70 -18.87 -13.51
N PRO A 68 12.86 -19.26 -12.95
CA PRO A 68 13.57 -20.44 -13.37
C PRO A 68 12.63 -21.66 -13.28
N LYS A 69 12.48 -22.41 -14.37
CA LYS A 69 11.72 -23.65 -14.31
C LYS A 69 12.47 -24.61 -13.39
N PRO A 70 11.78 -25.27 -12.44
CA PRO A 70 12.41 -26.30 -11.63
C PRO A 70 13.02 -27.37 -12.55
N PRO A 71 14.19 -27.94 -12.21
CA PRO A 71 14.83 -28.95 -13.01
C PRO A 71 13.87 -30.11 -13.27
N PRO A 72 13.83 -30.67 -14.50
CA PRO A 72 12.99 -31.82 -14.80
C PRO A 72 13.47 -33.01 -13.93
N GLY A 73 12.59 -33.50 -13.04
CA GLY A 73 12.90 -34.61 -12.12
C GLY A 73 12.84 -34.28 -10.64
N GLY A 74 12.55 -33.03 -10.25
CA GLY A 74 12.26 -32.71 -8.86
C GLY A 74 11.00 -33.44 -8.40
N GLU A 75 11.11 -34.30 -7.37
CA GLU A 75 9.98 -34.95 -6.74
C GLU A 75 8.89 -33.90 -6.48
N ARG A 76 7.68 -34.14 -7.02
CA ARG A 76 6.51 -33.37 -6.64
C ARG A 76 6.44 -33.43 -5.12
N ARG A 77 6.64 -32.30 -4.44
CA ARG A 77 6.38 -32.21 -3.01
C ARG A 77 4.99 -32.76 -2.78
N THR A 78 4.94 -33.98 -2.26
CA THR A 78 3.71 -34.59 -1.75
C THR A 78 3.12 -33.59 -0.80
N ARG A 79 1.84 -33.26 -0.95
CA ARG A 79 1.11 -32.43 0.02
C ARG A 79 1.37 -33.06 1.38
N GLY A 80 2.22 -32.39 2.19
CA GLY A 80 2.54 -32.87 3.53
C GLY A 80 1.22 -33.11 4.28
N ASP A 81 1.15 -34.22 4.99
CA ASP A 81 -0.04 -34.58 5.73
C ASP A 81 -0.32 -33.48 6.78
N THR A 82 -1.26 -32.60 6.44
CA THR A 82 -1.71 -31.51 7.32
C THR A 82 -2.34 -32.04 8.60
N ARG A 83 -2.69 -33.33 8.65
CA ARG A 83 -3.31 -33.98 9.81
C ARG A 83 -2.36 -34.10 10.98
N SER A 84 -1.05 -34.27 10.74
CA SER A 84 -0.02 -34.34 11.77
C SER A 84 0.17 -33.07 12.59
N LYS A 85 -0.40 -31.94 12.13
CA LYS A 85 -0.34 -30.63 12.81
C LYS A 85 -1.58 -30.30 13.63
N LEU A 86 -2.58 -31.17 13.65
CA LEU A 86 -3.83 -30.93 14.37
C LEU A 86 -3.69 -31.30 15.84
N SER A 87 -4.08 -30.40 16.74
CA SER A 87 -4.33 -30.70 18.14
C SER A 87 -5.71 -31.35 18.25
N ILE A 88 -5.79 -32.46 18.97
CA ILE A 88 -7.04 -33.20 19.22
C ILE A 88 -7.68 -32.62 20.48
N ASP A 89 -8.87 -32.03 20.35
CA ASP A 89 -9.62 -31.47 21.48
C ASP A 89 -10.46 -32.52 22.19
N GLU A 90 -10.97 -33.52 21.46
CA GLU A 90 -11.83 -34.59 21.99
C GLU A 90 -11.62 -35.88 21.22
N GLU A 91 -11.51 -37.02 21.94
CA GLU A 91 -11.54 -38.37 21.37
C GLU A 91 -12.87 -39.06 21.66
N ARG A 92 -13.50 -39.59 20.62
CA ARG A 92 -14.74 -40.38 20.74
C ARG A 92 -14.54 -41.78 20.16
N ILE A 93 -14.79 -42.80 20.96
CA ILE A 93 -14.76 -44.20 20.50
C ILE A 93 -16.11 -44.55 19.88
N VAL A 94 -16.09 -44.82 18.56
CA VAL A 94 -17.26 -45.32 17.84
C VAL A 94 -17.23 -46.85 17.87
N LYS A 95 -18.22 -47.42 18.55
CA LYS A 95 -18.33 -48.89 18.68
C LYS A 95 -19.13 -49.48 17.53
N VAL A 96 -18.75 -50.65 17.08
CA VAL A 96 -19.50 -51.48 16.14
C VAL A 96 -20.09 -52.69 16.89
N ALA A 97 -21.29 -53.11 16.53
CA ALA A 97 -21.87 -54.35 17.01
C ALA A 97 -21.10 -55.54 16.39
N ALA A 98 -20.21 -56.12 17.16
CA ALA A 98 -19.40 -57.25 16.71
C ALA A 98 -20.20 -58.56 16.72
N PRO A 99 -20.16 -59.40 15.67
CA PRO A 99 -20.81 -60.70 15.67
C PRO A 99 -20.16 -61.66 16.68
N PRO A 100 -20.88 -62.67 17.15
CA PRO A 100 -20.34 -63.68 18.08
C PRO A 100 -19.03 -64.30 17.55
N GLY A 101 -18.00 -64.37 18.41
CA GLY A 101 -16.69 -64.90 18.04
C GLY A 101 -15.71 -63.90 17.41
N ALA A 102 -16.12 -62.66 17.15
CA ALA A 102 -15.24 -61.64 16.63
C ALA A 102 -14.13 -61.26 17.66
N ARG A 103 -12.90 -61.03 17.18
CA ARG A 103 -11.76 -60.58 17.99
C ARG A 103 -11.47 -59.11 17.74
N PHE A 104 -11.38 -58.33 18.81
CA PHE A 104 -11.00 -56.90 18.72
C PHE A 104 -9.55 -56.76 18.19
N LYS A 105 -9.32 -55.97 17.18
CA LYS A 105 -8.03 -55.71 16.51
C LYS A 105 -7.53 -54.28 16.67
N GLY A 106 -8.14 -53.51 17.55
CA GLY A 106 -7.80 -52.10 17.76
C GLY A 106 -8.77 -51.13 17.10
N THR A 107 -8.41 -49.88 17.12
CA THR A 107 -9.17 -48.76 16.54
C THR A 107 -8.40 -48.10 15.40
N THR A 108 -9.11 -47.54 14.44
CA THR A 108 -8.54 -46.72 13.38
C THR A 108 -8.92 -45.27 13.62
N SER A 109 -7.94 -44.38 13.62
CA SER A 109 -8.19 -42.96 13.82
C SER A 109 -8.75 -42.28 12.56
N PHE A 110 -9.79 -41.45 12.74
CA PHE A 110 -10.34 -40.60 11.71
C PHE A 110 -10.60 -39.22 12.28
N LEU A 111 -9.84 -38.20 11.82
CA LEU A 111 -9.91 -36.85 12.34
C LEU A 111 -10.92 -36.01 11.56
N VAL A 112 -11.81 -35.34 12.28
CA VAL A 112 -12.80 -34.40 11.76
C VAL A 112 -12.56 -33.03 12.40
N GLN A 113 -12.44 -32.01 11.61
CA GLN A 113 -12.41 -30.61 12.09
C GLN A 113 -13.80 -30.02 11.96
N ASP A 114 -14.29 -29.38 13.01
CA ASP A 114 -15.58 -28.71 13.02
C ASP A 114 -15.45 -27.33 13.66
N LEU A 115 -16.44 -26.46 13.45
CA LEU A 115 -16.52 -25.12 14.02
C LEU A 115 -17.82 -24.98 14.82
N VAL A 116 -17.70 -24.75 16.13
CA VAL A 116 -18.83 -24.51 17.01
C VAL A 116 -18.91 -23.01 17.37
N ILE A 117 -19.94 -22.33 16.90
CA ILE A 117 -20.24 -20.94 17.24
C ILE A 117 -21.53 -20.88 18.03
N ARG A 118 -21.45 -20.43 19.29
CA ARG A 118 -22.60 -20.24 20.17
C ARG A 118 -22.52 -18.93 20.93
N ARG A 119 -23.67 -18.31 21.23
CA ARG A 119 -23.71 -17.21 22.17
C ARG A 119 -23.33 -17.69 23.58
N HIS A 120 -22.62 -16.84 24.32
CA HIS A 120 -22.33 -17.06 25.73
C HIS A 120 -22.68 -15.78 26.48
N VAL A 121 -23.59 -15.87 27.46
CA VAL A 121 -24.07 -14.74 28.26
C VAL A 121 -23.70 -14.99 29.71
N VAL A 122 -22.94 -14.06 30.30
CA VAL A 122 -22.52 -14.13 31.70
C VAL A 122 -23.24 -13.01 32.47
N ASN A 123 -23.87 -13.35 33.58
CA ASN A 123 -24.43 -12.38 34.51
C ASN A 123 -23.47 -12.13 35.67
N PHE A 124 -22.77 -11.01 35.64
CA PHE A 124 -21.88 -10.58 36.72
C PHE A 124 -22.74 -9.95 37.84
N ARG A 125 -22.98 -10.71 38.92
CA ARG A 125 -23.66 -10.23 40.13
C ARG A 125 -22.64 -9.51 41.02
N ARG A 126 -22.59 -8.18 40.91
CA ARG A 126 -21.63 -7.31 41.62
C ARG A 126 -22.10 -7.02 43.01
N GLU A 127 -21.30 -7.34 44.05
CA GLU A 127 -21.57 -6.96 45.43
C GLU A 127 -21.60 -5.45 45.61
N ARG A 128 -22.50 -4.99 46.47
CA ARG A 128 -22.64 -3.58 46.85
C ARG A 128 -22.62 -3.47 48.35
N TRP A 129 -21.75 -2.63 48.89
CA TRP A 129 -21.59 -2.41 50.31
C TRP A 129 -21.78 -0.92 50.63
N LEU A 130 -22.54 -0.64 51.68
CA LEU A 130 -22.67 0.71 52.24
C LEU A 130 -21.62 0.87 53.34
N THR A 131 -20.71 1.81 53.19
CA THR A 131 -19.68 2.13 54.19
C THR A 131 -20.28 2.90 55.34
N ALA A 132 -19.60 2.95 56.51
CA ALA A 132 -20.07 3.66 57.71
C ALA A 132 -20.24 5.17 57.48
N ASP A 133 -19.50 5.75 56.52
CA ASP A 133 -19.60 7.15 56.09
C ASP A 133 -20.67 7.39 54.99
N GLY A 134 -21.51 6.39 54.70
CA GLY A 134 -22.63 6.50 53.77
C GLY A 134 -22.26 6.36 52.29
N ARG A 135 -21.03 6.03 51.95
CA ARG A 135 -20.61 5.78 50.55
C ARG A 135 -20.96 4.36 50.09
N MET A 136 -21.42 4.26 48.82
CA MET A 136 -21.72 2.97 48.20
C MET A 136 -20.50 2.46 47.47
N LEU A 137 -19.96 1.33 47.89
CA LEU A 137 -18.93 0.58 47.17
C LEU A 137 -19.59 -0.49 46.31
N THR A 138 -19.18 -0.58 45.05
CA THR A 138 -19.65 -1.64 44.11
C THR A 138 -18.45 -2.34 43.55
N ALA A 139 -18.44 -3.67 43.57
CA ALA A 139 -17.35 -4.47 43.01
C ALA A 139 -17.10 -4.10 41.56
N PRO A 140 -15.84 -3.93 41.11
CA PRO A 140 -15.52 -3.67 39.68
C PRO A 140 -15.90 -4.84 38.82
N LEU A 141 -16.08 -4.61 37.51
CA LEU A 141 -16.16 -5.68 36.52
C LEU A 141 -14.77 -6.30 36.32
N PRO A 142 -14.67 -7.58 35.90
CA PRO A 142 -13.40 -8.17 35.54
C PRO A 142 -12.66 -7.37 34.44
N ALA A 143 -11.34 -7.39 34.47
CA ALA A 143 -10.50 -6.74 33.49
C ALA A 143 -10.89 -7.15 32.05
N GLY A 144 -10.94 -6.19 31.12
CA GLY A 144 -11.32 -6.41 29.73
C GLY A 144 -12.83 -6.38 29.45
N ILE A 145 -13.67 -6.13 30.48
CA ILE A 145 -15.12 -5.97 30.34
C ILE A 145 -15.48 -4.50 30.53
N ASP A 146 -15.58 -3.76 29.40
CA ASP A 146 -15.87 -2.31 29.42
C ASP A 146 -17.33 -1.97 29.05
N GLY A 147 -18.21 -2.98 28.97
CA GLY A 147 -19.61 -2.79 28.59
C GLY A 147 -20.37 -4.10 28.49
N HIS A 148 -21.42 -4.10 27.67
CA HIS A 148 -22.31 -5.27 27.54
C HIS A 148 -21.81 -6.34 26.55
N PHE A 149 -20.68 -6.09 25.87
CA PHE A 149 -20.12 -7.00 24.88
C PHE A 149 -18.70 -7.40 25.25
N GLY A 150 -18.49 -8.69 25.43
CA GLY A 150 -17.21 -9.25 25.86
C GLY A 150 -16.13 -9.21 24.77
N PRO A 151 -14.87 -9.46 25.16
CA PRO A 151 -13.72 -9.34 24.26
C PRO A 151 -13.76 -10.35 23.09
N GLU A 152 -14.32 -11.56 23.29
CA GLU A 152 -14.49 -12.56 22.23
C GLU A 152 -15.42 -12.07 21.10
N LEU A 153 -16.55 -11.42 21.46
CA LEU A 153 -17.43 -10.84 20.48
C LEU A 153 -16.75 -9.67 19.75
N ARG A 154 -15.96 -8.88 20.47
CA ARG A 154 -15.16 -7.79 19.90
C ARG A 154 -14.14 -8.34 18.89
N ARG A 155 -13.40 -9.40 19.25
CA ARG A 155 -12.50 -10.11 18.35
C ARG A 155 -13.18 -10.61 17.08
N PHE A 156 -14.34 -11.27 17.24
CA PHE A 156 -15.12 -11.77 16.11
C PHE A 156 -15.57 -10.64 15.18
N VAL A 157 -16.10 -9.55 15.72
CA VAL A 157 -16.55 -8.38 14.94
C VAL A 157 -15.38 -7.75 14.17
N LEU A 158 -14.23 -7.55 14.81
CA LEU A 158 -13.05 -6.97 14.18
C LEU A 158 -12.50 -7.90 13.08
N ALA A 159 -12.37 -9.19 13.34
CA ALA A 159 -11.88 -10.17 12.36
C ALA A 159 -12.82 -10.25 11.14
N GLN A 160 -14.12 -10.40 11.35
CA GLN A 160 -15.10 -10.48 10.28
C GLN A 160 -15.19 -9.18 9.47
N TYR A 161 -15.07 -8.04 10.13
CA TYR A 161 -15.13 -6.76 9.45
C TYR A 161 -13.86 -6.46 8.67
N HIS A 162 -12.67 -6.62 9.25
CA HIS A 162 -11.41 -6.19 8.63
C HIS A 162 -10.78 -7.27 7.74
N GLN A 163 -10.73 -8.52 8.17
CA GLN A 163 -10.18 -9.64 7.40
C GLN A 163 -11.25 -10.25 6.48
N GLY A 164 -12.43 -10.56 6.99
CA GLY A 164 -13.54 -11.16 6.24
C GLY A 164 -14.29 -10.16 5.34
N GLN A 165 -13.99 -8.87 5.42
CA GLN A 165 -14.60 -7.78 4.64
C GLN A 165 -16.12 -7.71 4.74
N THR A 166 -16.69 -8.27 5.80
CA THR A 166 -18.13 -8.25 6.06
C THR A 166 -18.60 -6.82 6.41
N THR A 167 -19.72 -6.37 5.83
CA THR A 167 -20.25 -5.03 6.12
C THR A 167 -20.94 -4.97 7.48
N ALA A 168 -21.00 -3.80 8.13
CA ALA A 168 -21.66 -3.64 9.42
C ALA A 168 -23.15 -4.12 9.40
N PRO A 169 -23.97 -3.84 8.38
CA PRO A 169 -25.31 -4.41 8.31
C PRO A 169 -25.35 -5.93 8.28
N ARG A 170 -24.47 -6.57 7.48
CA ARG A 170 -24.38 -8.04 7.41
C ARG A 170 -23.91 -8.64 8.73
N LEU A 171 -22.95 -7.99 9.43
CA LEU A 171 -22.54 -8.39 10.77
C LEU A 171 -23.70 -8.36 11.76
N VAL A 172 -24.50 -7.29 11.76
CA VAL A 172 -25.69 -7.20 12.63
C VAL A 172 -26.64 -8.38 12.35
N THR A 173 -26.91 -8.67 11.08
CA THR A 173 -27.78 -9.80 10.72
C THR A 173 -27.19 -11.13 11.21
N LEU A 174 -25.91 -11.39 10.93
CA LEU A 174 -25.23 -12.60 11.37
C LEU A 174 -25.26 -12.77 12.89
N LEU A 175 -24.91 -11.73 13.64
CA LEU A 175 -24.88 -11.76 15.11
C LEU A 175 -26.28 -12.02 15.69
N ARG A 176 -27.31 -11.44 15.11
CA ARG A 176 -28.71 -11.69 15.52
C ARG A 176 -29.15 -13.12 15.21
N THR A 177 -28.75 -13.70 14.08
CA THR A 177 -28.99 -15.11 13.76
C THR A 177 -28.32 -16.04 14.78
N LEU A 178 -27.14 -15.64 15.30
CA LEU A 178 -26.45 -16.36 16.39
C LEU A 178 -27.07 -16.08 17.79
N GLY A 179 -28.17 -15.33 17.88
CA GLY A 179 -28.87 -15.03 19.12
C GLY A 179 -28.26 -13.89 19.94
N ILE A 180 -27.37 -13.07 19.36
CA ILE A 180 -26.77 -11.91 20.03
C ILE A 180 -27.64 -10.67 19.73
N LEU A 181 -28.19 -10.07 20.78
CA LEU A 181 -29.00 -8.86 20.68
C LEU A 181 -28.10 -7.63 20.57
N ILE A 182 -27.84 -7.16 19.37
CA ILE A 182 -26.97 -6.02 19.10
C ILE A 182 -27.58 -5.07 18.07
N SER A 183 -27.40 -3.77 18.29
CA SER A 183 -27.80 -2.73 17.32
C SER A 183 -26.66 -2.44 16.32
N LYS A 184 -27.01 -1.86 15.17
CA LYS A 184 -26.02 -1.39 14.19
C LYS A 184 -25.09 -0.34 14.82
N ARG A 185 -25.61 0.54 15.69
CA ARG A 185 -24.82 1.56 16.41
C ARG A 185 -23.74 0.90 17.26
N GLU A 186 -24.10 -0.15 17.99
CA GLU A 186 -23.15 -0.89 18.83
C GLU A 186 -22.08 -1.60 18.00
N VAL A 187 -22.42 -2.24 16.88
CA VAL A 187 -21.42 -2.81 15.98
C VAL A 187 -20.45 -1.74 15.48
N VAL A 188 -20.95 -0.57 15.07
CA VAL A 188 -20.10 0.55 14.63
C VAL A 188 -19.22 1.06 15.78
N ARG A 189 -19.75 1.09 17.03
CA ARG A 189 -18.98 1.46 18.20
C ARG A 189 -17.85 0.46 18.47
N LEU A 190 -18.13 -0.85 18.39
CA LEU A 190 -17.11 -1.89 18.52
C LEU A 190 -16.02 -1.81 17.44
N LEU A 191 -16.36 -1.34 16.25
CA LEU A 191 -15.41 -1.18 15.14
C LEU A 191 -14.53 0.06 15.25
N ASN A 192 -14.99 1.10 15.92
CA ASN A 192 -14.31 2.41 15.87
C ASN A 192 -13.76 2.88 17.21
N ASN A 193 -14.28 2.44 18.36
CA ASN A 193 -13.95 3.03 19.65
C ASN A 193 -13.04 2.13 20.49
N GLY A 194 -12.18 2.75 21.31
CA GLY A 194 -11.29 2.07 22.25
C GLY A 194 -10.18 1.27 21.53
N HIS A 195 -9.61 1.85 20.47
CA HIS A 195 -8.57 1.24 19.65
C HIS A 195 -7.23 1.98 19.74
N ASP A 196 -7.01 2.82 20.75
CA ASP A 196 -5.79 3.65 20.88
C ASP A 196 -4.51 2.81 20.82
N GLY A 197 -4.50 1.61 21.47
CA GLY A 197 -3.39 0.68 21.42
C GLY A 197 -3.11 0.16 20.00
N PHE A 198 -4.15 -0.13 19.21
CA PHE A 198 -3.99 -0.55 17.82
C PHE A 198 -3.49 0.59 16.93
N HIS A 199 -3.96 1.83 17.17
CA HIS A 199 -3.46 3.02 16.48
C HIS A 199 -1.99 3.29 16.79
N ALA A 200 -1.58 3.15 18.05
CA ALA A 200 -0.17 3.29 18.45
C ALA A 200 0.69 2.21 17.77
N GLU A 201 0.29 0.94 17.85
CA GLU A 201 1.04 -0.17 17.26
C GLU A 201 1.15 -0.04 15.73
N ALA A 202 0.09 0.37 15.02
CA ALA A 202 0.14 0.60 13.57
C ALA A 202 1.11 1.73 13.18
N ARG A 203 1.21 2.79 13.98
CA ARG A 203 2.20 3.85 13.80
C ARG A 203 3.62 3.34 14.04
N ASP A 204 3.81 2.55 15.08
CA ASP A 204 5.11 1.97 15.41
C ASP A 204 5.54 0.89 14.40
N VAL A 205 4.60 0.18 13.76
CA VAL A 205 4.85 -0.68 12.59
C VAL A 205 5.48 0.13 11.45
N LEU A 206 4.94 1.30 11.13
CA LEU A 206 5.52 2.17 10.09
C LEU A 206 6.93 2.62 10.51
N ARG A 207 7.11 3.09 11.74
CA ARG A 207 8.41 3.54 12.26
C ARG A 207 9.46 2.44 12.18
N ALA A 208 9.16 1.25 12.69
CA ALA A 208 10.05 0.10 12.64
C ALA A 208 10.40 -0.29 11.20
N GLY A 209 9.39 -0.29 10.32
CA GLY A 209 9.57 -0.56 8.90
C GLY A 209 10.49 0.44 8.22
N LEU A 210 10.28 1.74 8.41
CA LEU A 210 11.07 2.80 7.76
C LEU A 210 12.50 2.91 8.32
N THR A 211 12.71 2.52 9.59
CA THR A 211 14.04 2.60 10.23
C THR A 211 15.01 1.56 9.67
N ASN A 212 14.54 0.35 9.34
CA ASN A 212 15.41 -0.78 8.99
C ASN A 212 15.23 -1.29 7.56
N ALA A 213 14.40 -0.64 6.75
CA ALA A 213 14.19 -1.07 5.39
C ALA A 213 15.42 -0.79 4.51
N ALA A 214 15.92 -1.79 3.79
CA ALA A 214 16.81 -1.58 2.65
C ALA A 214 16.04 -1.03 1.44
N TRP A 215 14.76 -1.32 1.36
CA TRP A 215 13.83 -0.82 0.35
C TRP A 215 12.38 -0.84 0.87
N ILE A 216 11.56 0.02 0.29
CA ILE A 216 10.11 -0.01 0.43
C ILE A 216 9.46 0.02 -0.96
N THR A 217 8.29 -0.58 -1.07
CA THR A 217 7.41 -0.42 -2.23
C THR A 217 6.22 0.43 -1.83
N VAL A 218 5.79 1.30 -2.74
CA VAL A 218 4.68 2.21 -2.51
C VAL A 218 3.73 2.20 -3.71
N ASP A 219 2.44 2.37 -3.42
CA ASP A 219 1.39 2.53 -4.42
C ASP A 219 0.23 3.29 -3.79
N ASP A 220 -0.67 3.86 -4.59
CA ASP A 220 -1.87 4.49 -4.09
C ASP A 220 -3.12 4.07 -4.87
N THR A 221 -4.25 4.13 -4.22
CA THR A 221 -5.55 3.92 -4.85
C THR A 221 -6.55 4.98 -4.42
N GLY A 222 -7.50 5.29 -5.32
CA GLY A 222 -8.61 6.15 -4.95
C GLY A 222 -9.35 5.64 -3.73
N ALA A 223 -9.64 6.53 -2.79
CA ALA A 223 -10.49 6.32 -1.64
C ALA A 223 -11.67 7.29 -1.70
N ARG A 224 -12.75 6.98 -0.97
CA ARG A 224 -13.87 7.91 -0.81
C ARG A 224 -14.11 8.14 0.68
N HIS A 225 -14.06 9.40 1.09
CA HIS A 225 -14.22 9.82 2.47
C HIS A 225 -15.16 11.00 2.56
N GLN A 226 -16.20 10.92 3.40
CA GLN A 226 -17.21 11.98 3.56
C GLN A 226 -17.76 12.50 2.20
N ALA A 227 -18.07 11.57 1.29
CA ALA A 227 -18.50 11.82 -0.08
C ALA A 227 -17.49 12.58 -0.97
N LYS A 228 -16.27 12.89 -0.50
CA LYS A 228 -15.18 13.49 -1.27
C LYS A 228 -14.21 12.43 -1.77
N ASN A 229 -13.49 12.74 -2.83
CA ASN A 229 -12.39 11.89 -3.29
C ASN A 229 -11.18 12.05 -2.35
N GLY A 230 -10.52 10.94 -2.09
CA GLY A 230 -9.28 10.83 -1.34
C GLY A 230 -8.43 9.73 -1.94
N PHE A 231 -7.26 9.51 -1.37
CA PHE A 231 -6.30 8.52 -1.85
C PHE A 231 -5.71 7.77 -0.66
N CYS A 232 -5.75 6.45 -0.73
CA CYS A 232 -5.11 5.58 0.24
C CYS A 232 -3.75 5.16 -0.32
N THR A 233 -2.69 5.56 0.35
CA THR A 233 -1.31 5.18 0.05
C THR A 233 -0.93 3.95 0.87
N GLN A 234 -0.35 2.95 0.21
CA GLN A 234 0.27 1.80 0.83
C GLN A 234 1.78 2.00 0.84
N ILE A 235 2.42 1.69 1.97
CA ILE A 235 3.88 1.71 2.17
C ILE A 235 4.26 0.38 2.80
N GLY A 236 5.26 -0.34 2.27
CA GLY A 236 5.67 -1.59 2.89
C GLY A 236 6.79 -2.31 2.15
N ASN A 237 7.16 -3.47 2.69
CA ASN A 237 8.08 -4.42 2.08
C ASN A 237 7.64 -5.86 2.41
N ASP A 238 8.54 -6.84 2.42
CA ASP A 238 8.21 -8.23 2.73
C ASP A 238 7.85 -8.46 4.22
N HIS A 239 8.14 -7.50 5.11
CA HIS A 239 7.97 -7.66 6.55
C HIS A 239 6.82 -6.85 7.14
N PHE A 240 6.43 -5.76 6.48
CA PHE A 240 5.35 -4.91 6.95
C PHE A 240 4.54 -4.32 5.80
N THR A 241 3.35 -3.87 6.13
CA THR A 241 2.49 -3.07 5.25
C THR A 241 1.82 -2.00 6.10
N TRP A 242 1.77 -0.78 5.60
CA TRP A 242 1.10 0.33 6.24
C TRP A 242 0.20 1.06 5.25
N PHE A 243 -0.93 1.57 5.73
CA PHE A 243 -1.92 2.30 4.95
C PHE A 243 -2.24 3.64 5.58
N GLY A 244 -2.33 4.68 4.75
CA GLY A 244 -2.77 6.01 5.17
C GLY A 244 -3.58 6.70 4.08
N THR A 245 -4.73 7.24 4.46
CA THR A 245 -5.63 7.94 3.54
C THR A 245 -5.48 9.45 3.66
N THR A 246 -5.21 10.11 2.53
CA THR A 246 -5.05 11.57 2.40
C THR A 246 -6.05 12.15 1.40
N GLY A 247 -6.17 13.49 1.39
CA GLY A 247 -7.10 14.20 0.51
C GLY A 247 -6.64 14.33 -0.95
N SER A 248 -5.34 14.17 -1.23
CA SER A 248 -4.79 14.33 -2.58
C SER A 248 -3.54 13.47 -2.80
N LYS A 249 -3.20 13.21 -4.06
CA LYS A 249 -1.95 12.58 -4.51
C LYS A 249 -0.84 13.62 -4.62
N SER A 250 -0.49 14.29 -3.55
CA SER A 250 0.62 15.24 -3.56
C SER A 250 1.86 14.66 -2.92
N ARG A 251 3.03 15.11 -3.35
CA ARG A 251 4.30 14.75 -2.72
C ARG A 251 4.37 15.24 -1.27
N LEU A 252 3.77 16.38 -0.96
CA LEU A 252 3.62 16.87 0.42
C LEU A 252 2.91 15.85 1.31
N ASN A 253 1.79 15.28 0.83
CA ASN A 253 1.07 14.25 1.57
C ASN A 253 1.90 12.98 1.74
N PHE A 254 2.59 12.53 0.69
CA PHE A 254 3.46 11.37 0.78
C PHE A 254 4.60 11.58 1.78
N LEU A 255 5.31 12.71 1.72
CA LEU A 255 6.34 13.05 2.69
C LEU A 255 5.79 13.16 4.11
N SER A 256 4.59 13.70 4.27
CA SER A 256 3.92 13.74 5.57
C SER A 256 3.63 12.35 6.13
N LEU A 257 3.24 11.38 5.29
CA LEU A 257 3.07 9.99 5.69
C LEU A 257 4.40 9.35 6.13
N LEU A 258 5.49 9.60 5.39
CA LEU A 258 6.82 9.07 5.71
C LEU A 258 7.38 9.58 7.04
N ARG A 259 6.90 10.70 7.58
CA ARG A 259 7.25 11.16 8.93
C ARG A 259 6.70 10.28 10.05
N ALA A 260 5.86 9.30 9.75
CA ALA A 260 5.32 8.31 10.69
C ALA A 260 4.72 8.91 11.98
N GLY A 261 3.95 9.99 11.81
CA GLY A 261 3.25 10.70 12.88
C GLY A 261 4.03 11.81 13.58
N HIS A 262 5.26 12.12 13.13
CA HIS A 262 5.96 13.32 13.58
C HIS A 262 5.38 14.57 12.88
N GLY A 263 5.35 15.71 13.60
CA GLY A 263 4.75 16.97 13.12
C GLY A 263 5.77 18.00 12.64
N ASP A 264 7.05 17.78 12.95
CA ASP A 264 8.14 18.73 12.78
C ASP A 264 8.58 18.92 11.33
N TYR A 265 9.24 20.07 11.10
CA TYR A 265 9.91 20.43 9.84
C TYR A 265 11.38 20.69 10.15
N VAL A 266 12.30 20.11 9.37
CA VAL A 266 13.74 20.18 9.68
C VAL A 266 14.52 20.61 8.44
N VAL A 267 15.34 21.66 8.58
CA VAL A 267 16.28 22.14 7.55
C VAL A 267 17.68 21.60 7.86
N ASN A 268 17.96 20.38 7.45
CA ASN A 268 19.25 19.72 7.55
C ASN A 268 19.91 19.54 6.19
N ALA A 269 21.06 18.86 6.13
CA ALA A 269 21.79 18.60 4.89
C ALA A 269 20.91 17.88 3.84
N ALA A 270 20.07 16.93 4.26
CA ALA A 270 19.17 16.19 3.37
C ALA A 270 18.07 17.10 2.80
N ALA A 271 17.50 18.00 3.62
CA ALA A 271 16.55 19.00 3.17
C ALA A 271 17.15 19.93 2.10
N LEU A 272 18.34 20.44 2.36
CA LEU A 272 19.03 21.34 1.43
C LEU A 272 19.46 20.62 0.14
N ALA A 273 19.87 19.36 0.20
CA ALA A 273 20.16 18.53 -0.96
C ALA A 273 18.91 18.34 -1.82
N TYR A 274 17.77 17.96 -1.21
CA TYR A 274 16.49 17.84 -1.87
C TYR A 274 16.08 19.13 -2.60
N MET A 275 16.22 20.30 -1.94
CA MET A 275 15.90 21.60 -2.52
C MET A 275 16.75 21.92 -3.75
N ARG A 276 18.06 21.57 -3.73
CA ARG A 276 18.98 21.74 -4.89
C ARG A 276 18.56 20.83 -6.05
N GLU A 277 18.27 19.58 -5.76
CA GLU A 277 17.80 18.58 -6.75
C GLU A 277 16.53 19.01 -7.46
N ARG A 278 15.64 19.74 -6.74
CA ARG A 278 14.40 20.31 -7.26
C ARG A 278 14.57 21.72 -7.83
N ALA A 279 15.79 22.14 -8.07
CA ALA A 279 16.14 23.43 -8.68
C ALA A 279 15.56 24.66 -7.94
N LEU A 280 15.46 24.60 -6.60
CA LEU A 280 15.15 25.79 -5.80
C LEU A 280 16.29 26.81 -5.96
N ALA A 281 15.96 28.09 -6.16
CA ALA A 281 16.94 29.13 -6.38
C ALA A 281 17.99 29.22 -5.25
N GLY A 282 19.29 29.32 -5.60
CA GLY A 282 20.39 29.24 -4.66
C GLY A 282 20.32 30.27 -3.52
N HIS A 283 19.84 31.50 -3.81
CA HIS A 283 19.66 32.53 -2.79
C HIS A 283 18.56 32.20 -1.78
N VAL A 284 17.52 31.40 -2.15
CA VAL A 284 16.49 30.91 -1.22
C VAL A 284 17.08 29.83 -0.34
N ILE A 285 17.85 28.91 -0.93
CA ILE A 285 18.54 27.84 -0.20
C ILE A 285 19.52 28.44 0.82
N ALA A 286 20.29 29.47 0.42
CA ALA A 286 21.23 30.14 1.32
C ALA A 286 20.51 30.75 2.54
N ARG A 287 19.40 31.47 2.34
CA ARG A 287 18.61 32.04 3.45
C ARG A 287 18.10 30.98 4.42
N LEU A 288 17.65 29.83 3.92
CA LEU A 288 17.22 28.70 4.75
C LEU A 288 18.40 28.04 5.47
N ALA A 289 19.57 27.95 4.80
CA ALA A 289 20.77 27.31 5.33
C ALA A 289 21.51 28.17 6.37
N GLU A 290 21.45 29.48 6.28
CA GLU A 290 22.15 30.43 7.17
C GLU A 290 21.35 30.76 8.43
N HIS A 291 20.02 30.53 8.41
CA HIS A 291 19.19 30.82 9.59
C HIS A 291 19.55 29.89 10.77
N PRO A 292 19.65 30.41 12.01
CA PRO A 292 20.01 29.61 13.19
C PRO A 292 18.96 28.55 13.52
N ASP A 293 17.65 28.89 13.37
CA ASP A 293 16.58 27.93 13.63
C ASP A 293 16.43 26.99 12.46
N ARG A 294 16.54 25.70 12.74
CA ARG A 294 16.51 24.62 11.75
C ARG A 294 15.43 23.58 12.00
N CYS A 295 14.77 23.64 13.15
CA CYS A 295 13.72 22.71 13.54
C CYS A 295 12.47 23.49 13.94
N PHE A 296 11.32 23.14 13.34
CA PHE A 296 10.04 23.80 13.55
C PHE A 296 9.05 22.74 13.99
N ALA A 297 8.35 22.99 15.10
CA ALA A 297 7.52 21.99 15.77
C ALA A 297 6.31 21.53 14.93
N ASP A 298 5.79 22.42 14.09
CA ASP A 298 4.59 22.18 13.29
C ASP A 298 4.55 23.06 12.03
N GLN A 299 3.49 22.89 11.26
CA GLN A 299 3.28 23.65 10.02
C GLN A 299 3.12 25.15 10.25
N ALA A 300 2.54 25.57 11.39
CA ALA A 300 2.34 26.99 11.70
C ALA A 300 3.70 27.68 11.95
N ALA A 301 4.57 27.05 12.75
CA ALA A 301 5.94 27.53 12.96
C ALA A 301 6.76 27.56 11.67
N TRP A 302 6.61 26.53 10.81
CA TRP A 302 7.26 26.49 9.52
C TRP A 302 6.78 27.61 8.58
N ASN A 303 5.47 27.85 8.48
CA ASN A 303 4.91 28.92 7.65
C ASN A 303 5.38 30.31 8.12
N ALA A 304 5.37 30.57 9.43
CA ALA A 304 5.88 31.80 10.01
C ALA A 304 7.38 32.01 9.70
N HIS A 305 8.17 30.95 9.66
CA HIS A 305 9.57 30.99 9.27
C HIS A 305 9.73 31.38 7.80
N LEU A 306 8.94 30.80 6.88
CA LEU A 306 8.98 31.17 5.46
C LEU A 306 8.57 32.65 5.24
N GLU A 307 7.58 33.13 5.97
CA GLU A 307 7.16 34.54 5.95
C GLU A 307 8.30 35.47 6.41
N LYS A 308 8.96 35.13 7.55
CA LYS A 308 10.11 35.87 8.07
C LYS A 308 11.25 35.96 7.06
N LEU A 309 11.46 34.89 6.28
CA LEU A 309 12.45 34.86 5.21
C LEU A 309 11.96 35.45 3.89
N ALA A 310 10.78 36.05 3.83
CA ALA A 310 10.16 36.57 2.60
C ALA A 310 10.13 35.54 1.45
N ILE A 311 9.88 34.25 1.78
CA ILE A 311 9.68 33.17 0.81
C ILE A 311 8.16 32.99 0.64
N ALA A 312 7.57 33.70 -0.32
CA ALA A 312 6.11 33.75 -0.49
C ALA A 312 5.61 33.18 -1.82
N ALA A 313 6.49 33.06 -2.83
CA ALA A 313 6.08 32.54 -4.13
C ALA A 313 5.70 31.04 -4.04
N PRO A 314 4.60 30.59 -4.69
CA PRO A 314 4.07 29.23 -4.50
C PRO A 314 5.07 28.10 -4.78
N ALA A 315 5.85 28.19 -5.85
CA ALA A 315 6.80 27.13 -6.20
C ALA A 315 7.98 27.03 -5.21
N PRO A 316 8.67 28.13 -4.82
CA PRO A 316 9.65 28.11 -3.73
C PRO A 316 9.10 27.61 -2.41
N VAL A 317 7.92 28.05 -1.98
CA VAL A 317 7.26 27.58 -0.75
C VAL A 317 7.04 26.07 -0.81
N LEU A 318 6.54 25.56 -1.93
CA LEU A 318 6.30 24.12 -2.12
C LEU A 318 7.59 23.31 -1.98
N ILE A 319 8.65 23.69 -2.74
CA ILE A 319 9.91 22.94 -2.74
C ILE A 319 10.62 23.02 -1.37
N ALA A 320 10.60 24.21 -0.73
CA ALA A 320 11.16 24.38 0.60
C ALA A 320 10.43 23.51 1.64
N THR A 321 9.10 23.45 1.56
CA THR A 321 8.27 22.64 2.45
C THR A 321 8.50 21.15 2.23
N GLU A 322 8.53 20.68 0.98
CA GLU A 322 8.90 19.30 0.65
C GLU A 322 10.29 18.94 1.20
N GLY A 323 11.28 19.84 1.01
CA GLY A 323 12.62 19.65 1.54
C GLY A 323 12.66 19.56 3.07
N ALA A 324 11.95 20.44 3.77
CA ALA A 324 11.88 20.41 5.23
C ALA A 324 11.16 19.17 5.79
N LEU A 325 10.14 18.66 5.09
CA LEU A 325 9.50 17.38 5.41
C LEU A 325 10.46 16.21 5.20
N TRP A 326 11.22 16.19 4.10
CA TRP A 326 12.25 15.19 3.86
C TRP A 326 13.36 15.26 4.90
N GLY A 327 13.75 16.48 5.29
CA GLY A 327 14.68 16.70 6.39
C GLY A 327 14.21 16.10 7.71
N SER A 328 12.92 16.23 8.04
CA SER A 328 12.30 15.60 9.21
C SER A 328 12.35 14.06 9.11
N VAL A 329 11.97 13.47 7.97
CA VAL A 329 12.07 12.01 7.73
C VAL A 329 13.48 11.50 8.03
N GLN A 330 14.50 12.18 7.52
CA GLN A 330 15.91 11.80 7.72
C GLN A 330 16.40 12.06 9.17
N ALA A 331 15.93 13.12 9.82
CA ALA A 331 16.29 13.44 11.21
C ALA A 331 15.77 12.37 12.18
N HIS A 332 14.62 11.77 11.89
CA HIS A 332 14.07 10.65 12.66
C HIS A 332 14.71 9.29 12.30
N GLY A 333 15.69 9.27 11.42
CA GLY A 333 16.42 8.05 11.01
C GLY A 333 15.65 7.14 10.05
N PHE A 334 14.59 7.65 9.41
CA PHE A 334 13.80 6.88 8.45
C PHE A 334 14.42 6.93 7.05
N LEU A 335 14.35 5.81 6.32
CA LEU A 335 14.75 5.67 4.91
C LEU A 335 16.17 6.18 4.59
N ARG A 336 17.13 6.02 5.47
CA ARG A 336 18.51 6.55 5.29
C ARG A 336 19.05 6.25 3.90
N ASP A 337 19.32 4.95 3.63
CA ASP A 337 19.82 4.46 2.35
C ASP A 337 18.80 3.60 1.62
N ALA A 338 17.54 3.60 2.07
CA ALA A 338 16.49 2.79 1.50
C ALA A 338 16.07 3.28 0.12
N VAL A 339 15.79 2.34 -0.78
CA VAL A 339 15.22 2.63 -2.10
C VAL A 339 13.70 2.60 -2.04
N ILE A 340 13.06 3.64 -2.53
CA ILE A 340 11.60 3.70 -2.72
C ILE A 340 11.28 3.20 -4.12
N ILE A 341 10.51 2.12 -4.23
CA ILE A 341 10.14 1.52 -5.51
C ILE A 341 8.66 1.77 -5.76
N SER A 342 8.35 2.40 -6.89
CA SER A 342 6.97 2.73 -7.27
C SER A 342 6.69 2.50 -8.75
N ASP A 343 5.47 2.83 -9.18
CA ASP A 343 5.21 3.17 -10.57
C ASP A 343 5.84 4.55 -10.92
N ASP A 344 5.66 5.01 -12.15
CA ASP A 344 6.19 6.31 -12.62
C ASP A 344 5.33 7.51 -12.11
N ALA A 345 4.72 7.42 -10.93
CA ALA A 345 3.92 8.49 -10.34
C ALA A 345 4.82 9.47 -9.58
N GLY A 346 4.85 10.72 -10.04
CA GLY A 346 5.81 11.73 -9.61
C GLY A 346 5.81 12.09 -8.12
N GLN A 347 4.72 11.79 -7.37
CA GLN A 347 4.69 12.02 -5.92
C GLN A 347 5.63 11.12 -5.14
N PHE A 348 5.98 9.94 -5.66
CA PHE A 348 6.83 8.96 -4.98
C PHE A 348 8.33 9.15 -5.24
N ASN A 349 8.68 9.99 -6.21
CA ASN A 349 10.08 10.28 -6.54
C ASN A 349 10.69 11.19 -5.46
N VAL A 350 11.18 10.58 -4.38
CA VAL A 350 11.91 11.22 -3.27
C VAL A 350 13.04 10.30 -2.81
N GLY A 351 14.16 10.87 -2.38
CA GLY A 351 15.34 10.11 -1.95
C GLY A 351 15.88 9.19 -3.05
N GLN A 352 16.33 8.00 -2.68
CA GLN A 352 16.70 6.98 -3.66
C GLN A 352 15.45 6.33 -4.24
N HIS A 353 15.21 6.54 -5.52
CA HIS A 353 14.01 6.05 -6.19
C HIS A 353 14.33 4.98 -7.23
N GLY A 354 13.46 3.98 -7.34
CA GLY A 354 13.50 2.94 -8.35
C GLY A 354 12.12 2.71 -8.97
N LEU A 355 12.09 2.31 -10.23
CA LEU A 355 10.86 2.08 -10.98
C LEU A 355 10.52 0.59 -11.14
N CYS A 356 9.23 0.29 -11.06
CA CYS A 356 8.68 -1.04 -11.23
C CYS A 356 8.69 -1.47 -12.71
N TRP A 357 9.43 -2.52 -13.04
CA TRP A 357 9.51 -3.07 -14.39
C TRP A 357 8.17 -3.59 -14.93
N VAL A 358 7.32 -4.13 -14.06
CA VAL A 358 5.98 -4.61 -14.45
C VAL A 358 5.10 -3.44 -14.91
N HIS A 359 5.19 -2.29 -14.25
CA HIS A 359 4.49 -1.09 -14.70
C HIS A 359 5.07 -0.53 -16.00
N THR A 360 6.39 -0.55 -16.15
CA THR A 360 7.09 -0.14 -17.38
C THR A 360 6.67 -0.99 -18.59
N GLU A 361 6.68 -2.31 -18.47
CA GLU A 361 6.19 -3.22 -19.53
C GLU A 361 4.72 -2.98 -19.85
N ARG A 362 3.90 -2.75 -18.83
CA ARG A 362 2.46 -2.47 -18.98
C ARG A 362 2.21 -1.19 -19.80
N LEU A 363 3.07 -0.18 -19.72
CA LEU A 363 2.97 1.02 -20.56
C LEU A 363 3.16 0.67 -22.04
N VAL A 364 4.14 -0.17 -22.38
CA VAL A 364 4.36 -0.65 -23.74
C VAL A 364 3.18 -1.50 -24.21
N HIS A 365 2.71 -2.42 -23.37
CA HIS A 365 1.58 -3.30 -23.67
C HIS A 365 0.27 -2.54 -23.94
N LYS A 366 0.04 -1.41 -23.28
CA LYS A 366 -1.18 -0.62 -23.41
C LYS A 366 -1.22 0.30 -24.64
N LEU A 367 -0.16 0.39 -25.40
CA LEU A 367 -0.17 1.19 -26.63
C LEU A 367 -1.18 0.63 -27.63
N ASP A 368 -2.01 1.51 -28.16
CA ASP A 368 -2.94 1.14 -29.24
C ASP A 368 -2.17 0.84 -30.52
N THR A 369 -2.36 -0.34 -31.05
CA THR A 369 -1.72 -0.81 -32.30
C THR A 369 -2.77 -0.98 -33.40
N PHE A 370 -2.72 -0.11 -34.40
CA PHE A 370 -3.73 -0.09 -35.48
C PHE A 370 -3.33 -0.90 -36.70
N THR A 371 -2.04 -1.19 -36.89
CA THR A 371 -1.51 -1.96 -38.00
C THR A 371 -0.79 -3.22 -37.54
N ASP A 372 -0.64 -4.21 -38.43
CA ASP A 372 0.14 -5.41 -38.11
C ASP A 372 1.61 -5.09 -37.86
N GLN A 373 2.16 -4.10 -38.56
CA GLN A 373 3.53 -3.63 -38.35
C GLN A 373 3.70 -3.05 -36.92
N ASN A 374 2.75 -2.21 -36.45
CA ASN A 374 2.81 -1.67 -35.09
C ASN A 374 2.65 -2.78 -34.03
N ARG A 375 1.80 -3.79 -34.29
CA ARG A 375 1.66 -4.96 -33.40
C ARG A 375 2.94 -5.78 -33.32
N ALA A 376 3.60 -5.99 -34.47
CA ALA A 376 4.88 -6.70 -34.53
C ALA A 376 5.97 -5.93 -33.78
N ALA A 377 6.10 -4.63 -34.01
CA ALA A 377 7.06 -3.76 -33.32
C ALA A 377 6.84 -3.78 -31.80
N GLN A 378 5.60 -3.62 -31.34
CA GLN A 378 5.26 -3.70 -29.92
C GLN A 378 5.61 -5.07 -29.32
N SER A 379 5.28 -6.17 -30.03
CA SER A 379 5.55 -7.53 -29.57
C SER A 379 7.06 -7.80 -29.45
N THR A 380 7.86 -7.34 -30.42
CA THR A 380 9.33 -7.46 -30.39
C THR A 380 9.91 -6.76 -29.17
N VAL A 381 9.60 -5.48 -28.98
CA VAL A 381 10.09 -4.71 -27.84
C VAL A 381 9.66 -5.32 -26.51
N ARG A 382 8.42 -5.81 -26.40
CA ARG A 382 7.96 -6.49 -25.19
C ARG A 382 8.76 -7.77 -24.92
N THR A 383 9.07 -8.55 -25.95
CA THR A 383 9.89 -9.76 -25.83
C THR A 383 11.30 -9.43 -25.33
N GLU A 384 11.91 -8.37 -25.86
CA GLU A 384 13.23 -7.89 -25.43
C GLU A 384 13.19 -7.39 -23.97
N ILE A 385 12.18 -6.61 -23.57
CA ILE A 385 11.97 -6.19 -22.19
C ILE A 385 11.82 -7.40 -21.26
N TRP A 386 11.10 -8.45 -21.67
CA TRP A 386 10.95 -9.67 -20.87
C TRP A 386 12.26 -10.44 -20.75
N GLN A 387 13.09 -10.43 -21.79
CA GLN A 387 14.42 -11.03 -21.72
C GLN A 387 15.31 -10.25 -20.74
N LEU A 388 15.42 -8.93 -20.90
CA LEU A 388 16.18 -8.08 -20.01
C LEU A 388 15.73 -8.24 -18.55
N TYR A 389 14.43 -8.33 -18.30
CA TYR A 389 13.89 -8.57 -16.97
C TYR A 389 14.35 -9.92 -16.38
N ARG A 390 14.40 -11.00 -17.17
CA ARG A 390 14.95 -12.30 -16.73
C ARG A 390 16.43 -12.18 -16.36
N ASP A 391 17.18 -11.46 -17.16
CA ASP A 391 18.61 -11.28 -16.94
C ASP A 391 18.89 -10.41 -15.72
N LEU A 392 18.07 -9.38 -15.46
CA LEU A 392 18.10 -8.60 -14.21
C LEU A 392 17.74 -9.48 -12.98
N LYS A 393 16.80 -10.43 -13.10
CA LYS A 393 16.53 -11.41 -12.03
C LYS A 393 17.74 -12.31 -11.75
N ALA A 394 18.39 -12.78 -12.80
CA ALA A 394 19.61 -13.59 -12.67
C ALA A 394 20.76 -12.78 -12.05
N TYR A 395 20.93 -11.52 -12.47
CA TYR A 395 21.92 -10.61 -11.91
C TYR A 395 21.74 -10.42 -10.38
N ARG A 396 20.52 -10.27 -9.89
CA ARG A 396 20.23 -10.16 -8.44
C ARG A 396 20.79 -11.33 -7.63
N CYS A 397 20.81 -12.53 -8.21
CA CYS A 397 21.32 -13.74 -7.55
C CYS A 397 22.84 -13.84 -7.58
N ALA A 398 23.48 -13.29 -8.63
CA ALA A 398 24.92 -13.35 -8.84
C ALA A 398 25.42 -12.04 -9.47
N PRO A 399 25.51 -10.94 -8.71
CA PRO A 399 25.98 -9.65 -9.23
C PRO A 399 27.45 -9.71 -9.66
N SER A 400 27.78 -9.07 -10.81
CA SER A 400 29.15 -8.86 -11.26
C SER A 400 29.24 -7.61 -12.13
N GLU A 401 30.40 -6.93 -12.10
CA GLU A 401 30.61 -5.72 -12.91
C GLU A 401 30.49 -5.98 -14.41
N GLN A 402 30.93 -7.15 -14.88
CA GLN A 402 30.79 -7.54 -16.28
C GLN A 402 29.30 -7.68 -16.67
N HIS A 403 28.50 -8.37 -15.86
CA HIS A 403 27.04 -8.48 -16.09
C HIS A 403 26.36 -7.12 -16.03
N LYS A 404 26.74 -6.28 -15.09
CA LYS A 404 26.22 -4.91 -14.93
C LYS A 404 26.40 -4.10 -16.22
N ALA A 405 27.63 -4.12 -16.79
CA ALA A 405 27.91 -3.39 -18.03
C ALA A 405 27.10 -3.93 -19.23
N LEU A 406 26.97 -5.26 -19.34
CA LEU A 406 26.19 -5.90 -20.41
C LEU A 406 24.70 -5.53 -20.31
N LEU A 407 24.11 -5.57 -19.11
CA LEU A 407 22.71 -5.22 -18.88
C LEU A 407 22.42 -3.73 -19.14
N ALA A 408 23.37 -2.86 -18.79
CA ALA A 408 23.26 -1.43 -19.10
C ALA A 408 23.32 -1.16 -20.60
N ALA A 409 24.18 -1.87 -21.34
CA ALA A 409 24.26 -1.77 -22.80
C ALA A 409 23.02 -2.35 -23.49
N GLU A 410 22.49 -3.47 -22.99
CA GLU A 410 21.26 -4.07 -23.51
C GLU A 410 20.04 -3.16 -23.27
N PHE A 411 19.97 -2.50 -22.11
CA PHE A 411 18.96 -1.48 -21.86
C PHE A 411 19.03 -0.36 -22.90
N ASP A 412 20.24 0.20 -23.14
CA ASP A 412 20.41 1.26 -24.14
C ASP A 412 19.97 0.79 -25.52
N ARG A 413 20.36 -0.43 -25.94
CA ARG A 413 19.96 -1.00 -27.23
C ARG A 413 18.44 -1.02 -27.41
N ILE A 414 17.70 -1.46 -26.38
CA ILE A 414 16.23 -1.58 -26.43
C ILE A 414 15.58 -0.19 -26.44
N PHE A 415 15.99 0.69 -25.52
CA PHE A 415 15.26 1.93 -25.25
C PHE A 415 15.69 3.14 -26.12
N THR A 416 16.83 3.05 -26.84
CA THR A 416 17.21 4.05 -27.85
C THR A 416 16.91 3.57 -29.29
N GLY A 417 16.48 2.32 -29.45
CA GLY A 417 16.14 1.74 -30.76
C GLY A 417 14.97 2.47 -31.44
N LYS A 418 14.95 2.41 -32.76
CA LYS A 418 13.86 2.92 -33.59
C LYS A 418 13.06 1.76 -34.17
N THR A 419 11.77 1.75 -33.90
CA THR A 419 10.87 0.65 -34.30
C THR A 419 10.05 1.00 -35.53
N GLY A 420 10.03 2.29 -35.96
CA GLY A 420 9.14 2.80 -36.99
C GLY A 420 7.71 3.05 -36.48
N PHE A 421 7.39 2.71 -35.24
CA PHE A 421 6.15 3.01 -34.56
C PHE A 421 6.35 4.25 -33.68
N VAL A 422 6.04 5.44 -34.17
CA VAL A 422 6.36 6.73 -33.54
C VAL A 422 5.91 6.81 -32.09
N THR A 423 4.72 6.31 -31.77
CA THR A 423 4.20 6.34 -30.39
C THR A 423 5.03 5.45 -29.46
N LEU A 424 5.46 4.29 -29.93
CA LEU A 424 6.35 3.39 -29.21
C LEU A 424 7.74 4.03 -29.05
N ASP A 425 8.30 4.62 -30.11
CA ASP A 425 9.62 5.26 -30.07
C ASP A 425 9.65 6.43 -29.06
N ARG A 426 8.57 7.23 -28.97
CA ARG A 426 8.43 8.28 -27.96
C ARG A 426 8.36 7.71 -26.54
N LEU A 427 7.63 6.61 -26.37
CA LEU A 427 7.55 5.95 -25.04
C LEU A 427 8.92 5.40 -24.65
N LEU A 428 9.64 4.74 -25.56
CA LEU A 428 10.98 4.21 -25.29
C LEU A 428 11.96 5.32 -24.91
N ALA A 429 11.94 6.46 -25.62
CA ALA A 429 12.77 7.63 -25.27
C ALA A 429 12.46 8.17 -23.87
N ARG A 430 11.17 8.22 -23.47
CA ARG A 430 10.77 8.60 -22.10
C ARG A 430 11.29 7.60 -21.07
N LEU A 431 11.17 6.30 -21.33
CA LEU A 431 11.66 5.26 -20.45
C LEU A 431 13.19 5.24 -20.36
N ASN A 432 13.88 5.59 -21.44
CA ASN A 432 15.33 5.76 -21.44
C ASN A 432 15.77 6.92 -20.53
N ALA A 433 15.00 8.00 -20.44
CA ALA A 433 15.28 9.08 -19.49
C ALA A 433 15.22 8.61 -18.01
N ASN A 434 14.46 7.56 -17.73
CA ASN A 434 14.33 6.96 -16.40
C ASN A 434 15.32 5.79 -16.18
N LYS A 435 16.38 5.68 -16.99
CA LYS A 435 17.39 4.61 -16.89
C LYS A 435 17.96 4.44 -15.48
N PRO A 436 18.34 5.52 -14.74
CA PRO A 436 18.89 5.38 -13.39
C PRO A 436 17.94 4.69 -12.41
N GLU A 437 16.63 4.98 -12.50
CA GLU A 437 15.61 4.37 -11.64
C GLU A 437 15.27 2.92 -12.08
N LEU A 438 15.22 2.64 -13.38
CA LEU A 438 14.93 1.31 -13.90
C LEU A 438 16.10 0.35 -13.67
N LEU A 439 17.32 0.83 -13.73
CA LEU A 439 18.53 0.06 -13.48
C LEU A 439 19.08 0.20 -12.05
N LYS A 440 18.31 0.77 -11.12
CA LYS A 440 18.74 0.89 -9.71
C LYS A 440 19.16 -0.45 -9.10
N VAL A 441 18.58 -1.54 -9.55
CA VAL A 441 18.93 -2.91 -9.14
C VAL A 441 20.38 -3.30 -9.46
N LEU A 442 21.03 -2.65 -10.42
CA LEU A 442 22.44 -2.91 -10.76
C LEU A 442 23.39 -2.38 -9.69
N ASP A 443 22.99 -1.34 -8.95
CA ASP A 443 23.71 -0.81 -7.79
C ASP A 443 23.24 -1.39 -6.46
N ARG A 444 21.99 -1.86 -6.41
CA ARG A 444 21.29 -2.37 -5.22
C ARG A 444 20.60 -3.71 -5.54
N PRO A 445 21.35 -4.82 -5.66
CA PRO A 445 20.80 -6.12 -6.09
C PRO A 445 19.72 -6.69 -5.17
N GLU A 446 19.65 -6.23 -3.92
CA GLU A 446 18.65 -6.66 -2.94
C GLU A 446 17.25 -6.12 -3.21
N ILE A 447 17.08 -5.04 -4.01
CA ILE A 447 15.76 -4.46 -4.27
C ILE A 447 14.92 -5.32 -5.22
N PRO A 448 13.58 -5.38 -5.06
CA PRO A 448 12.72 -6.05 -6.01
C PRO A 448 12.60 -5.25 -7.32
N LEU A 449 12.39 -5.96 -8.42
CA LEU A 449 12.14 -5.38 -9.75
C LEU A 449 10.68 -4.97 -9.95
N HIS A 450 9.80 -5.24 -9.00
CA HIS A 450 8.36 -5.04 -9.11
C HIS A 450 7.71 -4.67 -7.78
N THR A 451 6.47 -4.18 -7.85
CA THR A 451 5.62 -3.81 -6.71
C THR A 451 4.43 -4.77 -6.52
N ASN A 452 4.53 -6.04 -6.95
CA ASN A 452 3.41 -7.00 -6.89
C ASN A 452 2.89 -7.22 -5.47
N GLY A 453 3.76 -7.22 -4.46
CA GLY A 453 3.37 -7.32 -3.05
C GLY A 453 2.44 -6.18 -2.65
N THR A 454 2.79 -4.97 -3.02
CA THR A 454 2.02 -3.75 -2.81
C THR A 454 0.67 -3.80 -3.54
N GLU A 455 0.65 -4.21 -4.82
CA GLU A 455 -0.60 -4.39 -5.56
C GLU A 455 -1.54 -5.38 -4.86
N ASN A 456 -1.03 -6.49 -4.33
CA ASN A 456 -1.83 -7.47 -3.58
C ASN A 456 -2.35 -6.91 -2.26
N ASP A 457 -1.56 -6.11 -1.57
CA ASP A 457 -1.98 -5.46 -0.34
C ASP A 457 -3.07 -4.42 -0.60
N ILE A 458 -2.87 -3.55 -1.60
CA ILE A 458 -3.82 -2.49 -1.94
C ILE A 458 -5.16 -3.02 -2.49
N ARG A 459 -5.16 -4.21 -3.12
CA ARG A 459 -6.39 -4.89 -3.57
C ARG A 459 -7.40 -5.11 -2.44
N CYS A 460 -6.95 -5.34 -1.21
CA CYS A 460 -7.84 -5.44 -0.06
C CYS A 460 -8.60 -4.13 0.18
N HIS A 461 -7.94 -2.98 0.06
CA HIS A 461 -8.58 -1.67 0.15
C HIS A 461 -9.57 -1.45 -1.00
N VAL A 462 -9.18 -1.81 -2.23
CA VAL A 462 -10.04 -1.71 -3.42
C VAL A 462 -11.29 -2.57 -3.27
N THR A 463 -11.15 -3.83 -2.82
CA THR A 463 -12.27 -4.73 -2.58
C THR A 463 -13.20 -4.16 -1.50
N ARG A 464 -12.61 -3.67 -0.41
CA ARG A 464 -13.37 -3.03 0.67
C ARG A 464 -14.19 -1.84 0.17
N ARG A 465 -13.60 -0.99 -0.66
CA ARG A 465 -14.29 0.14 -1.29
C ARG A 465 -15.45 -0.31 -2.18
N LYS A 466 -15.25 -1.36 -2.97
CA LYS A 466 -16.31 -1.92 -3.84
C LYS A 466 -17.47 -2.50 -3.03
N VAL A 467 -17.18 -3.14 -1.89
CA VAL A 467 -18.17 -3.79 -1.03
C VAL A 467 -18.91 -2.80 -0.11
N SER A 468 -18.20 -1.82 0.45
CA SER A 468 -18.72 -0.95 1.53
C SER A 468 -18.83 0.53 1.14
N GLY A 469 -18.35 0.94 -0.03
CA GLY A 469 -18.23 2.34 -0.42
C GLY A 469 -17.13 3.07 0.35
N GLY A 470 -17.36 4.35 0.64
CA GLY A 470 -16.42 5.21 1.37
C GLY A 470 -16.61 5.20 2.88
N THR A 471 -15.69 5.85 3.57
CA THR A 471 -15.79 6.14 5.02
C THR A 471 -16.56 7.43 5.25
N ARG A 472 -17.27 7.51 6.38
CA ARG A 472 -18.16 8.64 6.72
C ARG A 472 -17.63 9.54 7.83
N SER A 473 -16.63 9.08 8.60
CA SER A 473 -16.00 9.83 9.69
C SER A 473 -14.49 9.62 9.67
N ASP A 474 -13.73 10.56 10.20
CA ASP A 474 -12.28 10.46 10.35
C ASP A 474 -11.90 9.23 11.18
N LEU A 475 -12.53 9.02 12.32
CA LEU A 475 -12.30 7.85 13.17
C LEU A 475 -12.54 6.54 12.40
N GLY A 476 -13.59 6.44 11.58
CA GLY A 476 -13.87 5.25 10.78
C GLY A 476 -12.87 5.05 9.63
N ARG A 477 -12.30 6.14 9.07
CA ARG A 477 -11.20 6.11 8.10
C ARG A 477 -9.93 5.58 8.77
N ASP A 478 -9.57 6.16 9.89
CA ASP A 478 -8.33 5.86 10.60
C ASP A 478 -8.36 4.41 11.13
N CYS A 479 -9.47 3.95 11.71
CA CYS A 479 -9.64 2.55 12.11
C CYS A 479 -9.52 1.60 10.91
N ARG A 480 -10.10 1.93 9.76
CA ARG A 480 -9.97 1.11 8.55
C ARG A 480 -8.50 0.96 8.14
N ASP A 481 -7.76 2.06 8.08
CA ASP A 481 -6.37 2.08 7.64
C ASP A 481 -5.46 1.35 8.67
N VAL A 482 -5.69 1.57 9.95
CA VAL A 482 -5.00 0.90 11.06
C VAL A 482 -5.21 -0.61 11.03
N PHE A 483 -6.44 -1.09 11.00
CA PHE A 483 -6.69 -2.53 11.03
C PHE A 483 -6.27 -3.22 9.74
N LEU A 484 -6.29 -2.52 8.58
CA LEU A 484 -5.73 -3.05 7.35
C LEU A 484 -4.21 -3.18 7.44
N THR A 485 -3.53 -2.19 8.02
CA THR A 485 -2.10 -2.22 8.36
C THR A 485 -1.76 -3.45 9.20
N LEU A 486 -2.44 -3.61 10.33
CA LEU A 486 -2.17 -4.69 11.29
C LEU A 486 -2.47 -6.07 10.70
N PHE A 487 -3.61 -6.22 10.01
CA PHE A 487 -3.98 -7.47 9.35
C PHE A 487 -2.94 -7.90 8.31
N LYS A 488 -2.54 -6.99 7.44
CA LYS A 488 -1.56 -7.29 6.38
C LYS A 488 -0.15 -7.52 6.93
N THR A 489 0.24 -6.78 7.95
CA THR A 489 1.53 -7.00 8.63
C THR A 489 1.55 -8.35 9.33
N CYS A 490 0.49 -8.74 10.03
CA CYS A 490 0.37 -10.09 10.59
C CYS A 490 0.57 -11.17 9.52
N ALA A 491 -0.09 -11.03 8.36
CA ALA A 491 0.04 -11.99 7.27
C ALA A 491 1.50 -12.10 6.75
N LYS A 492 2.21 -10.99 6.59
CA LYS A 492 3.63 -10.97 6.20
C LYS A 492 4.55 -11.59 7.26
N LEU A 493 4.20 -11.43 8.51
CA LEU A 493 4.94 -12.04 9.63
C LEU A 493 4.54 -13.50 9.90
N GLY A 494 3.58 -14.07 9.16
CA GLY A 494 3.09 -15.44 9.37
C GLY A 494 2.27 -15.59 10.66
N ILE A 495 1.66 -14.49 11.13
CA ILE A 495 0.86 -14.46 12.36
C ILE A 495 -0.61 -14.51 11.99
N SER A 496 -1.38 -15.35 12.70
CA SER A 496 -2.84 -15.35 12.61
C SER A 496 -3.39 -14.01 13.13
N PHE A 497 -4.17 -13.31 12.30
CA PHE A 497 -4.81 -12.06 12.73
C PHE A 497 -5.83 -12.30 13.87
N TRP A 498 -6.46 -13.46 13.88
CA TRP A 498 -7.34 -13.89 14.96
C TRP A 498 -6.61 -13.98 16.30
N ASP A 499 -5.44 -14.62 16.31
CA ASP A 499 -4.63 -14.77 17.53
C ASP A 499 -4.02 -13.44 17.96
N TYR A 500 -3.59 -12.62 17.00
CA TYR A 500 -3.14 -11.25 17.24
C TYR A 500 -4.22 -10.42 17.97
N LEU A 501 -5.46 -10.44 17.46
CA LEU A 501 -6.57 -9.75 18.12
C LEU A 501 -6.83 -10.31 19.51
N GLY A 502 -6.76 -11.63 19.71
CA GLY A 502 -6.91 -12.26 21.00
C GLY A 502 -5.88 -11.76 22.01
N ALA A 503 -4.61 -11.72 21.62
CA ALA A 503 -3.52 -11.21 22.46
C ALA A 503 -3.72 -9.72 22.84
N ARG A 504 -4.04 -8.87 21.85
CA ARG A 504 -4.23 -7.41 22.10
C ARG A 504 -5.50 -7.09 22.89
N LEU A 505 -6.55 -7.90 22.78
CA LEU A 505 -7.77 -7.77 23.57
C LEU A 505 -7.67 -8.48 24.93
N LYS A 506 -6.51 -9.07 25.25
CA LYS A 506 -6.23 -9.79 26.51
C LYS A 506 -7.25 -10.91 26.80
N ILE A 507 -7.62 -11.65 25.75
CA ILE A 507 -8.56 -12.77 25.87
C ILE A 507 -7.85 -13.91 26.60
N PRO A 508 -8.44 -14.47 27.67
CA PRO A 508 -7.85 -15.62 28.38
C PRO A 508 -7.58 -16.80 27.45
N GLY A 509 -6.40 -17.42 27.57
CA GLY A 509 -5.98 -18.54 26.74
C GLY A 509 -5.52 -18.16 25.32
N SER A 510 -5.49 -16.89 24.96
CA SER A 510 -4.91 -16.44 23.69
C SER A 510 -3.39 -16.62 23.67
N ALA A 511 -2.86 -16.88 22.48
CA ALA A 511 -1.42 -16.93 22.25
C ALA A 511 -0.72 -15.64 22.66
N VAL A 512 0.49 -15.73 23.20
CA VAL A 512 1.34 -14.57 23.47
C VAL A 512 2.01 -14.15 22.18
N ILE A 513 1.68 -12.97 21.69
CA ILE A 513 2.26 -12.41 20.45
C ILE A 513 3.00 -11.12 20.81
N PRO A 514 4.33 -11.07 20.60
CA PRO A 514 5.12 -9.85 20.78
C PRO A 514 4.57 -8.67 19.97
N PRO A 515 4.91 -7.42 20.31
CA PRO A 515 4.59 -6.27 19.47
C PRO A 515 5.10 -6.46 18.03
N LEU A 516 4.23 -6.17 17.03
CA LEU A 516 4.61 -6.32 15.62
C LEU A 516 5.86 -5.51 15.24
N PRO A 517 6.08 -4.28 15.77
CA PRO A 517 7.31 -3.53 15.52
C PRO A 517 8.57 -4.30 15.92
N GLU A 518 8.58 -4.99 17.06
CA GLU A 518 9.72 -5.80 17.52
C GLU A 518 10.02 -6.95 16.56
N LEU A 519 8.99 -7.61 16.06
CA LEU A 519 9.12 -8.70 15.09
C LEU A 519 9.64 -8.21 13.73
N ILE A 520 9.26 -7.01 13.32
CA ILE A 520 9.77 -6.35 12.10
C ILE A 520 11.27 -6.07 12.28
N LEU A 521 11.66 -5.48 13.42
CA LEU A 521 13.05 -5.17 13.74
C LEU A 521 13.93 -6.43 13.81
N ALA A 522 13.41 -7.51 14.39
CA ALA A 522 14.12 -8.78 14.48
C ALA A 522 14.39 -9.43 13.10
N ARG A 523 13.44 -9.31 12.15
CA ARG A 523 13.60 -9.88 10.79
C ARG A 523 14.46 -9.02 9.87
N ALA A 524 14.60 -7.74 10.12
CA ALA A 524 15.42 -6.84 9.33
C ALA A 524 16.92 -6.94 9.66
N ARG A 525 17.28 -7.57 10.79
CA ARG A 525 18.68 -7.88 11.10
C ARG A 525 19.08 -9.15 10.35
N PRO A 526 20.14 -9.13 9.52
CA PRO A 526 20.68 -10.38 9.00
C PRO A 526 21.09 -11.28 10.19
N PRO A 527 20.98 -12.63 10.06
CA PRO A 527 21.34 -13.57 11.11
C PRO A 527 22.82 -13.46 11.49
#